data_d378ee54fd4cd7cde95aa37f39bc6688
#
_entry.id   d378ee54fd4cd7cde95aa37f39bc6688
#
_cell.length_a   1.000
_cell.length_b   1.000
_cell.length_c   1.000
_cell.angle_alpha   90.00
_cell.angle_beta   90.00
_cell.angle_gamma   90.00
#
_symmetry.space_group_name_H-M   'P 1'
#
loop_
_entity.id
_entity.type
_entity.pdbx_description
1 polymer ?
#
loop_
_entity_poly.entity_id
_entity_poly.type
_entity_poly.pdbx_seq_one_letter_code
_entity_poly.pdbx_strand_id
1 'polypeptide(L)'
;SAIVSQRFAYRLRNDVYKKISNFSFRNIDEFSTASLTTRLTNDITMLQNVVMMSLRILVRGPALLVVAAVMAVRINPKMSATLLIMLPIIIVIVALIMKFGFPMFQKMQKKVDNVNRVVQENLIGMRVVKAFVREEHEKDKFHNSSDELAKQGAMASGLIVTVMPVMMLLFNAVIVFTYYKGALSANEGVMQVGQISVFASYVVQILMNLVMISMMLLQLARGKACGERVVEVLDTEIDIVNPENPFVPTEPKGE
;
A
#
# COMPACT_ATOMS: atom_id res chain seq x y z
N SER A 1 -12.97 -4.18 -14.86
CA SER A 1 -11.78 -4.32 -13.97
C SER A 1 -11.86 -5.58 -13.09
N ALA A 2 -12.97 -5.81 -12.35
CA ALA A 2 -13.10 -6.96 -11.44
C ALA A 2 -12.90 -8.32 -12.15
N ILE A 3 -13.58 -8.57 -13.27
CA ILE A 3 -13.46 -9.84 -14.01
C ILE A 3 -12.02 -10.06 -14.50
N VAL A 4 -11.35 -9.02 -14.97
CA VAL A 4 -9.96 -9.10 -15.46
C VAL A 4 -8.99 -9.43 -14.31
N SER A 5 -9.12 -8.75 -13.17
CA SER A 5 -8.27 -9.00 -12.00
C SER A 5 -8.49 -10.40 -11.42
N GLN A 6 -9.73 -10.90 -11.39
CA GLN A 6 -10.02 -12.27 -10.95
C GLN A 6 -9.43 -13.32 -11.90
N ARG A 7 -9.58 -13.13 -13.23
CA ARG A 7 -8.97 -14.03 -14.22
C ARG A 7 -7.45 -14.01 -14.15
N PHE A 8 -6.85 -12.85 -13.93
CA PHE A 8 -5.41 -12.72 -13.70
C PHE A 8 -4.97 -13.55 -12.49
N ALA A 9 -5.61 -13.33 -11.34
CA ALA A 9 -5.28 -14.06 -10.11
C ALA A 9 -5.49 -15.57 -10.24
N TYR A 10 -6.57 -15.99 -10.93
CA TYR A 10 -6.83 -17.40 -11.20
C TYR A 10 -5.70 -18.04 -12.03
N ARG A 11 -5.30 -17.41 -13.14
CA ARG A 11 -4.20 -17.91 -13.98
C ARG A 11 -2.90 -17.94 -13.21
N LEU A 12 -2.54 -16.84 -12.57
CA LEU A 12 -1.30 -16.75 -11.79
C LEU A 12 -1.24 -17.81 -10.68
N ARG A 13 -2.36 -18.04 -9.99
CA ARG A 13 -2.47 -19.05 -8.92
C ARG A 13 -2.26 -20.46 -9.49
N ASN A 14 -2.85 -20.76 -10.65
CA ASN A 14 -2.65 -22.03 -11.32
C ASN A 14 -1.20 -22.24 -11.80
N ASP A 15 -0.57 -21.20 -12.36
CA ASP A 15 0.81 -21.30 -12.86
C ASP A 15 1.78 -21.50 -11.69
N VAL A 16 1.63 -20.72 -10.60
CA VAL A 16 2.43 -20.90 -9.37
C VAL A 16 2.20 -22.27 -8.75
N TYR A 17 0.94 -22.74 -8.68
CA TYR A 17 0.64 -24.06 -8.14
C TYR A 17 1.24 -25.20 -8.97
N LYS A 18 1.15 -25.13 -10.30
CA LYS A 18 1.80 -26.09 -11.20
C LYS A 18 3.31 -26.09 -11.01
N LYS A 19 3.92 -24.92 -10.85
CA LYS A 19 5.36 -24.82 -10.62
C LYS A 19 5.76 -25.48 -9.30
N ILE A 20 5.06 -25.17 -8.21
CA ILE A 20 5.29 -25.75 -6.88
C ILE A 20 5.08 -27.27 -6.89
N SER A 21 4.08 -27.76 -7.63
CA SER A 21 3.81 -29.21 -7.74
C SER A 21 4.94 -29.99 -8.43
N ASN A 22 5.79 -29.30 -9.18
CA ASN A 22 6.95 -29.87 -9.83
C ASN A 22 8.27 -29.66 -9.06
N PHE A 23 8.21 -29.00 -7.88
CA PHE A 23 9.38 -28.77 -7.04
C PHE A 23 9.91 -30.07 -6.44
N SER A 24 11.22 -30.18 -6.35
CA SER A 24 11.89 -31.21 -5.55
C SER A 24 11.78 -30.90 -4.06
N PHE A 25 12.08 -31.86 -3.20
CA PHE A 25 12.15 -31.63 -1.75
C PHE A 25 13.13 -30.52 -1.41
N ARG A 26 14.26 -30.42 -2.12
CA ARG A 26 15.24 -29.35 -1.94
C ARG A 26 14.64 -27.98 -2.21
N ASN A 27 13.89 -27.82 -3.32
CA ASN A 27 13.21 -26.55 -3.61
C ASN A 27 12.19 -26.19 -2.52
N ILE A 28 11.44 -27.19 -2.00
CA ILE A 28 10.45 -26.96 -0.92
C ILE A 28 11.13 -26.53 0.38
N ASP A 29 12.26 -27.14 0.72
CA ASP A 29 13.01 -26.79 1.94
C ASP A 29 13.62 -25.38 1.87
N GLU A 30 14.09 -24.96 0.66
CA GLU A 30 14.62 -23.62 0.42
C GLU A 30 13.57 -22.53 0.68
N PHE A 31 12.34 -22.72 0.21
CA PHE A 31 11.26 -21.73 0.37
C PHE A 31 10.46 -21.86 1.66
N SER A 32 10.44 -22.99 2.31
CA SER A 32 9.51 -23.45 3.34
C SER A 32 8.04 -23.51 2.87
N THR A 33 7.28 -24.47 3.40
CA THR A 33 5.85 -24.65 3.05
C THR A 33 4.98 -23.45 3.45
N ALA A 34 5.30 -22.80 4.59
CA ALA A 34 4.58 -21.60 5.05
C ALA A 34 4.77 -20.42 4.09
N SER A 35 5.99 -20.21 3.58
CA SER A 35 6.30 -19.16 2.61
C SER A 35 5.59 -19.41 1.28
N LEU A 36 5.65 -20.63 0.73
CA LEU A 36 4.96 -20.99 -0.51
C LEU A 36 3.44 -20.80 -0.40
N THR A 37 2.86 -21.18 0.73
CA THR A 37 1.43 -20.96 1.00
C THR A 37 1.10 -19.46 1.00
N THR A 38 1.91 -18.63 1.64
CA THR A 38 1.72 -17.17 1.68
C THR A 38 1.80 -16.55 0.28
N ARG A 39 2.76 -17.00 -0.54
CA ARG A 39 2.92 -16.55 -1.94
C ARG A 39 1.72 -16.93 -2.79
N LEU A 40 1.20 -18.15 -2.63
CA LEU A 40 0.04 -18.66 -3.37
C LEU A 40 -1.28 -17.97 -2.99
N THR A 41 -1.40 -17.52 -1.74
CA THR A 41 -2.63 -16.94 -1.20
C THR A 41 -2.56 -15.42 -1.10
N ASN A 42 -1.79 -14.91 -0.16
CA ASN A 42 -1.77 -13.48 0.19
C ASN A 42 -1.10 -12.63 -0.90
N ASP A 43 0.05 -13.06 -1.42
CA ASP A 43 0.79 -12.28 -2.41
C ASP A 43 0.01 -12.18 -3.73
N ILE A 44 -0.57 -13.28 -4.21
CA ILE A 44 -1.42 -13.25 -5.42
C ILE A 44 -2.68 -12.43 -5.19
N THR A 45 -3.28 -12.47 -4.00
CA THR A 45 -4.44 -11.63 -3.67
C THR A 45 -4.05 -10.14 -3.64
N MET A 46 -2.87 -9.80 -3.12
CA MET A 46 -2.35 -8.44 -3.19
C MET A 46 -2.14 -7.98 -4.64
N LEU A 47 -1.53 -8.81 -5.48
CA LEU A 47 -1.35 -8.54 -6.92
C LEU A 47 -2.69 -8.36 -7.64
N GLN A 48 -3.68 -9.20 -7.33
CA GLN A 48 -5.05 -9.05 -7.85
C GLN A 48 -5.64 -7.68 -7.51
N ASN A 49 -5.48 -7.24 -6.25
CA ASN A 49 -5.98 -5.95 -5.80
C ASN A 49 -5.25 -4.79 -6.49
N VAL A 50 -3.93 -4.91 -6.66
CA VAL A 50 -3.13 -3.93 -7.42
C VAL A 50 -3.62 -3.83 -8.87
N VAL A 51 -3.80 -4.95 -9.56
CA VAL A 51 -4.32 -4.97 -10.94
C VAL A 51 -5.72 -4.36 -11.00
N MET A 52 -6.61 -4.71 -10.08
CA MET A 52 -7.96 -4.15 -10.02
C MET A 52 -7.95 -2.63 -9.81
N MET A 53 -7.14 -2.15 -8.86
CA MET A 53 -7.00 -0.72 -8.57
C MET A 53 -6.34 0.02 -9.74
N SER A 54 -5.29 -0.56 -10.31
CA SER A 54 -4.58 0.03 -11.46
C SER A 54 -5.52 0.24 -12.65
N LEU A 55 -6.28 -0.77 -13.04
CA LEU A 55 -7.26 -0.67 -14.12
C LEU A 55 -8.38 0.35 -13.83
N ARG A 56 -8.71 0.57 -12.56
CA ARG A 56 -9.74 1.51 -12.16
C ARG A 56 -9.22 2.95 -12.05
N ILE A 57 -8.07 3.13 -11.42
CA ILE A 57 -7.53 4.45 -11.05
C ILE A 57 -6.66 5.02 -12.17
N LEU A 58 -5.80 4.21 -12.82
CA LEU A 58 -4.93 4.67 -13.93
C LEU A 58 -5.70 5.14 -15.15
N VAL A 59 -6.89 4.60 -15.40
CA VAL A 59 -7.73 5.06 -16.52
C VAL A 59 -8.59 6.23 -16.08
N ARG A 60 -9.30 6.09 -14.95
CA ARG A 60 -10.27 7.09 -14.51
C ARG A 60 -9.61 8.33 -13.89
N GLY A 61 -8.57 8.16 -13.07
CA GLY A 61 -7.93 9.26 -12.35
C GLY A 61 -7.36 10.34 -13.26
N PRO A 62 -6.42 10.00 -14.16
CA PRO A 62 -5.86 10.97 -15.11
C PRO A 62 -6.91 11.55 -16.07
N ALA A 63 -7.85 10.73 -16.54
CA ALA A 63 -8.92 11.22 -17.42
C ALA A 63 -9.77 12.29 -16.72
N LEU A 64 -10.22 12.05 -15.49
CA LEU A 64 -10.98 13.02 -14.70
C LEU A 64 -10.16 14.27 -14.35
N LEU A 65 -8.86 14.09 -14.08
CA LEU A 65 -7.97 15.21 -13.79
C LEU A 65 -7.79 16.11 -15.02
N VAL A 66 -7.54 15.53 -16.19
CA VAL A 66 -7.43 16.27 -17.46
C VAL A 66 -8.75 16.96 -17.79
N VAL A 67 -9.89 16.27 -17.70
CA VAL A 67 -11.22 16.87 -17.95
C VAL A 67 -11.49 18.02 -16.99
N ALA A 68 -11.25 17.83 -15.69
CA ALA A 68 -11.46 18.88 -14.69
C ALA A 68 -10.54 20.09 -14.94
N ALA A 69 -9.27 19.86 -15.28
CA ALA A 69 -8.31 20.92 -15.58
C ALA A 69 -8.71 21.70 -16.84
N VAL A 70 -9.08 21.00 -17.93
CA VAL A 70 -9.51 21.63 -19.18
C VAL A 70 -10.79 22.44 -18.96
N MET A 71 -11.77 21.89 -18.22
CA MET A 71 -13.01 22.59 -17.93
C MET A 71 -12.80 23.81 -17.02
N ALA A 72 -11.92 23.72 -16.02
CA ALA A 72 -11.54 24.85 -15.17
C ALA A 72 -10.90 25.98 -16.03
N VAL A 73 -9.96 25.64 -16.93
CA VAL A 73 -9.35 26.62 -17.85
C VAL A 73 -10.37 27.26 -18.79
N ARG A 74 -11.34 26.49 -19.29
CA ARG A 74 -12.41 27.01 -20.15
C ARG A 74 -13.33 28.00 -19.43
N ILE A 75 -13.59 27.80 -18.14
CA ILE A 75 -14.43 28.71 -17.34
C ILE A 75 -13.69 30.04 -17.10
N ASN A 76 -12.46 29.98 -16.56
CA ASN A 76 -11.66 31.17 -16.33
C ASN A 76 -10.17 30.84 -16.30
N PRO A 77 -9.40 31.20 -17.35
CA PRO A 77 -7.96 30.93 -17.43
C PRO A 77 -7.15 31.58 -16.30
N LYS A 78 -7.53 32.81 -15.89
CA LYS A 78 -6.82 33.54 -14.83
C LYS A 78 -7.01 32.85 -13.46
N MET A 79 -8.19 32.37 -13.16
CA MET A 79 -8.45 31.59 -11.94
C MET A 79 -7.74 30.23 -11.99
N SER A 80 -7.69 29.59 -13.16
CA SER A 80 -7.00 28.31 -13.32
C SER A 80 -5.49 28.40 -13.12
N ALA A 81 -4.87 29.54 -13.46
CA ALA A 81 -3.46 29.80 -13.17
C ALA A 81 -3.19 29.73 -11.65
N THR A 82 -4.14 30.10 -10.81
CA THR A 82 -4.01 29.99 -9.36
C THR A 82 -3.91 28.52 -8.90
N LEU A 83 -4.58 27.58 -9.60
CA LEU A 83 -4.49 26.16 -9.30
C LEU A 83 -3.07 25.62 -9.55
N LEU A 84 -2.37 26.14 -10.58
CA LEU A 84 -0.99 25.76 -10.86
C LEU A 84 -0.03 26.13 -9.72
N ILE A 85 -0.37 27.11 -8.91
CA ILE A 85 0.41 27.50 -7.72
C ILE A 85 -0.01 26.67 -6.51
N MET A 86 -1.31 26.42 -6.34
CA MET A 86 -1.85 25.68 -5.19
C MET A 86 -1.51 24.20 -5.22
N LEU A 87 -1.51 23.56 -6.41
CA LEU A 87 -1.21 22.14 -6.54
C LEU A 87 0.21 21.77 -6.07
N PRO A 88 1.29 22.47 -6.46
CA PRO A 88 2.61 22.20 -5.91
C PRO A 88 2.70 22.36 -4.40
N ILE A 89 2.02 23.35 -3.83
CA ILE A 89 2.01 23.57 -2.38
C ILE A 89 1.42 22.34 -1.66
N ILE A 90 0.31 21.81 -2.14
CA ILE A 90 -0.31 20.61 -1.58
C ILE A 90 0.62 19.39 -1.72
N ILE A 91 1.23 19.22 -2.89
CA ILE A 91 2.19 18.13 -3.13
C ILE A 91 3.37 18.21 -2.15
N VAL A 92 3.92 19.42 -1.94
CA VAL A 92 5.03 19.63 -0.98
C VAL A 92 4.58 19.29 0.44
N ILE A 93 3.40 19.72 0.86
CA ILE A 93 2.86 19.42 2.19
C ILE A 93 2.69 17.91 2.38
N VAL A 94 2.11 17.21 1.40
CA VAL A 94 1.98 15.74 1.42
C VAL A 94 3.35 15.07 1.49
N ALA A 95 4.32 15.53 0.70
CA ALA A 95 5.68 15.00 0.72
C ALA A 95 6.37 15.21 2.08
N LEU A 96 6.16 16.37 2.73
CA LEU A 96 6.68 16.63 4.08
C LEU A 96 6.03 15.70 5.11
N ILE A 97 4.70 15.52 5.07
CA ILE A 97 3.99 14.57 5.94
C ILE A 97 4.56 13.17 5.78
N MET A 98 4.77 12.70 4.55
CA MET A 98 5.36 11.40 4.28
C MET A 98 6.81 11.30 4.79
N LYS A 99 7.62 12.33 4.57
CA LYS A 99 9.02 12.38 5.02
C LYS A 99 9.15 12.26 6.54
N PHE A 100 8.28 12.92 7.30
CA PHE A 100 8.31 12.87 8.77
C PHE A 100 7.54 11.67 9.33
N GLY A 101 6.47 11.25 8.69
CA GLY A 101 5.64 10.15 9.15
C GLY A 101 6.29 8.78 8.97
N PHE A 102 6.90 8.53 7.82
CA PHE A 102 7.48 7.22 7.51
C PHE A 102 8.51 6.74 8.56
N PRO A 103 9.49 7.56 9.02
CA PRO A 103 10.43 7.16 10.08
C PRO A 103 9.76 6.83 11.41
N MET A 104 8.64 7.49 11.75
CA MET A 104 7.90 7.21 12.99
C MET A 104 7.28 5.82 12.95
N PHE A 105 6.72 5.42 11.81
CA PHE A 105 6.20 4.06 11.61
C PHE A 105 7.30 3.01 11.64
N GLN A 106 8.45 3.28 11.06
CA GLN A 106 9.60 2.37 11.15
C GLN A 106 10.06 2.18 12.60
N LYS A 107 10.11 3.26 13.40
CA LYS A 107 10.44 3.16 14.83
C LYS A 107 9.39 2.34 15.58
N MET A 108 8.11 2.57 15.32
CA MET A 108 7.04 1.78 15.92
C MET A 108 7.19 0.29 15.58
N GLN A 109 7.46 -0.04 14.30
CA GLN A 109 7.67 -1.43 13.88
C GLN A 109 8.83 -2.10 14.63
N LYS A 110 9.96 -1.40 14.82
CA LYS A 110 11.06 -1.93 15.62
C LYS A 110 10.66 -2.21 17.07
N LYS A 111 9.72 -1.43 17.65
CA LYS A 111 9.20 -1.71 19.01
C LYS A 111 8.26 -2.92 19.02
N VAL A 112 7.47 -3.13 17.95
CA VAL A 112 6.68 -4.37 17.76
C VAL A 112 7.60 -5.57 17.72
N ASP A 113 8.68 -5.52 16.93
CA ASP A 113 9.65 -6.61 16.82
C ASP A 113 10.32 -6.90 18.17
N ASN A 114 10.62 -5.85 18.97
CA ASN A 114 11.16 -6.01 20.31
C ASN A 114 10.20 -6.72 21.27
N VAL A 115 8.91 -6.35 21.26
CA VAL A 115 7.88 -7.04 22.07
C VAL A 115 7.75 -8.50 21.64
N ASN A 116 7.70 -8.77 20.34
CA ASN A 116 7.65 -10.14 19.81
C ASN A 116 8.86 -10.96 20.27
N ARG A 117 10.06 -10.39 20.22
CA ARG A 117 11.29 -11.04 20.70
C ARG A 117 11.21 -11.35 22.19
N VAL A 118 10.77 -10.42 23.04
CA VAL A 118 10.62 -10.64 24.50
C VAL A 118 9.63 -11.76 24.78
N VAL A 119 8.49 -11.79 24.06
CA VAL A 119 7.50 -12.87 24.20
C VAL A 119 8.09 -14.21 23.76
N GLN A 120 8.79 -14.26 22.64
CA GLN A 120 9.40 -15.48 22.12
C GLN A 120 10.49 -16.01 23.06
N GLU A 121 11.37 -15.13 23.58
CA GLU A 121 12.39 -15.50 24.58
C GLU A 121 11.75 -16.09 25.84
N ASN A 122 10.68 -15.47 26.35
CA ASN A 122 9.95 -15.94 27.53
C ASN A 122 9.30 -17.32 27.28
N LEU A 123 8.62 -17.50 26.12
CA LEU A 123 7.96 -18.78 25.80
C LEU A 123 8.98 -19.92 25.66
N ILE A 124 10.11 -19.68 24.99
CA ILE A 124 11.18 -20.68 24.84
C ILE A 124 11.82 -20.98 26.21
N GLY A 125 12.09 -19.92 26.99
CA GLY A 125 12.74 -20.01 28.29
C GLY A 125 11.81 -20.36 29.48
N MET A 126 10.52 -20.61 29.25
CA MET A 126 9.49 -20.72 30.30
C MET A 126 9.85 -21.73 31.40
N ARG A 127 10.49 -22.85 31.05
CA ARG A 127 10.95 -23.86 32.06
C ARG A 127 12.00 -23.29 32.98
N VAL A 128 12.94 -22.51 32.44
CA VAL A 128 14.01 -21.85 33.20
C VAL A 128 13.44 -20.76 34.10
N VAL A 129 12.56 -19.92 33.55
CA VAL A 129 11.86 -18.87 34.31
C VAL A 129 11.15 -19.46 35.53
N LYS A 130 10.40 -20.57 35.34
CA LYS A 130 9.69 -21.28 36.40
C LYS A 130 10.69 -21.92 37.43
N ALA A 131 11.75 -22.55 36.96
CA ALA A 131 12.74 -23.20 37.84
C ALA A 131 13.47 -22.18 38.75
N PHE A 132 13.69 -20.97 38.28
CA PHE A 132 14.37 -19.91 39.04
C PHE A 132 13.41 -18.86 39.65
N VAL A 133 12.10 -19.08 39.56
CA VAL A 133 11.06 -18.19 40.14
C VAL A 133 11.26 -16.74 39.65
N ARG A 134 11.51 -16.55 38.35
CA ARG A 134 11.80 -15.24 37.72
C ARG A 134 10.61 -14.65 36.94
N GLU A 135 9.38 -15.07 37.25
CA GLU A 135 8.19 -14.60 36.54
C GLU A 135 7.98 -13.08 36.63
N GLU A 136 8.24 -12.49 37.81
CA GLU A 136 8.09 -11.05 37.98
C GLU A 136 9.09 -10.27 37.13
N HIS A 137 10.33 -10.74 37.04
CA HIS A 137 11.35 -10.12 36.19
C HIS A 137 10.95 -10.15 34.70
N GLU A 138 10.39 -11.27 34.23
CA GLU A 138 9.92 -11.38 32.83
C GLU A 138 8.66 -10.54 32.59
N LYS A 139 7.76 -10.40 33.56
CA LYS A 139 6.62 -9.49 33.48
C LYS A 139 7.08 -8.03 33.38
N ASP A 140 8.03 -7.61 34.20
CA ASP A 140 8.59 -6.26 34.13
C ASP A 140 9.25 -5.97 32.78
N LYS A 141 10.04 -6.93 32.26
CA LYS A 141 10.65 -6.85 30.93
C LYS A 141 9.62 -6.69 29.82
N PHE A 142 8.54 -7.49 29.86
CA PHE A 142 7.44 -7.38 28.94
C PHE A 142 6.70 -6.05 29.09
N HIS A 143 6.38 -5.63 30.31
CA HIS A 143 5.70 -4.38 30.60
C HIS A 143 6.48 -3.17 30.05
N ASN A 144 7.78 -3.10 30.31
CA ASN A 144 8.64 -2.04 29.80
C ASN A 144 8.65 -2.01 28.25
N SER A 145 8.80 -3.17 27.61
CA SER A 145 8.78 -3.25 26.13
C SER A 145 7.42 -2.87 25.54
N SER A 146 6.32 -3.25 26.20
CA SER A 146 4.96 -2.91 25.81
C SER A 146 4.67 -1.41 26.00
N ASP A 147 5.14 -0.81 27.11
CA ASP A 147 5.00 0.62 27.37
C ASP A 147 5.78 1.47 26.35
N GLU A 148 7.00 1.04 25.99
CA GLU A 148 7.75 1.68 24.91
C GLU A 148 7.03 1.61 23.55
N LEU A 149 6.42 0.45 23.23
CA LEU A 149 5.60 0.29 22.03
C LEU A 149 4.38 1.20 22.08
N ALA A 150 3.68 1.25 23.22
CA ALA A 150 2.51 2.10 23.40
C ALA A 150 2.86 3.58 23.21
N LYS A 151 3.94 4.06 23.80
CA LYS A 151 4.41 5.45 23.64
C LYS A 151 4.78 5.76 22.19
N GLN A 152 5.52 4.88 21.51
CA GLN A 152 5.89 5.08 20.12
C GLN A 152 4.68 4.98 19.19
N GLY A 153 3.74 4.06 19.49
CA GLY A 153 2.49 3.89 18.77
C GLY A 153 1.58 5.13 18.90
N ALA A 154 1.48 5.68 20.11
CA ALA A 154 0.73 6.91 20.36
C ALA A 154 1.29 8.10 19.56
N MET A 155 2.62 8.26 19.50
CA MET A 155 3.27 9.30 18.69
C MET A 155 3.01 9.09 17.18
N ALA A 156 3.15 7.86 16.68
CA ALA A 156 2.91 7.55 15.28
C ALA A 156 1.43 7.74 14.90
N SER A 157 0.52 7.29 15.76
CA SER A 157 -0.93 7.45 15.55
C SER A 157 -1.37 8.92 15.67
N GLY A 158 -0.78 9.67 16.61
CA GLY A 158 -1.04 11.10 16.78
C GLY A 158 -0.72 11.89 15.49
N LEU A 159 0.35 11.53 14.81
CA LEU A 159 0.68 12.14 13.52
C LEU A 159 -0.40 11.86 12.47
N ILE A 160 -0.87 10.61 12.34
CA ILE A 160 -1.95 10.27 11.39
C ILE A 160 -3.22 11.05 11.70
N VAL A 161 -3.61 11.09 12.98
CA VAL A 161 -4.82 11.80 13.42
C VAL A 161 -4.72 13.29 13.09
N THR A 162 -3.52 13.88 13.17
CA THR A 162 -3.29 15.30 12.85
C THR A 162 -3.29 15.57 11.33
N VAL A 163 -2.87 14.61 10.51
CA VAL A 163 -2.83 14.77 9.04
C VAL A 163 -4.21 15.08 8.46
N MET A 164 -5.25 14.37 8.90
CA MET A 164 -6.60 14.57 8.34
C MET A 164 -7.16 15.99 8.58
N PRO A 165 -7.14 16.57 9.80
CA PRO A 165 -7.53 17.95 10.03
C PRO A 165 -6.69 18.96 9.23
N VAL A 166 -5.37 18.76 9.14
CA VAL A 166 -4.49 19.62 8.35
C VAL A 166 -4.86 19.59 6.87
N MET A 167 -5.06 18.41 6.29
CA MET A 167 -5.49 18.28 4.91
C MET A 167 -6.89 18.91 4.68
N MET A 168 -7.82 18.71 5.61
CA MET A 168 -9.15 19.31 5.54
C MET A 168 -9.07 20.85 5.59
N LEU A 169 -8.23 21.40 6.46
CA LEU A 169 -7.99 22.83 6.55
C LEU A 169 -7.42 23.38 5.25
N LEU A 170 -6.43 22.71 4.65
CA LEU A 170 -5.85 23.10 3.37
C LEU A 170 -6.90 23.07 2.25
N PHE A 171 -7.70 22.01 2.16
CA PHE A 171 -8.74 21.91 1.14
C PHE A 171 -9.80 23.02 1.30
N ASN A 172 -10.24 23.28 2.52
CA ASN A 172 -11.19 24.37 2.78
C ASN A 172 -10.57 25.74 2.48
N ALA A 173 -9.29 25.96 2.80
CA ALA A 173 -8.60 27.19 2.46
C ALA A 173 -8.55 27.42 0.93
N VAL A 174 -8.28 26.38 0.14
CA VAL A 174 -8.31 26.45 -1.32
C VAL A 174 -9.72 26.78 -1.83
N ILE A 175 -10.74 26.16 -1.24
CA ILE A 175 -12.14 26.41 -1.60
C ILE A 175 -12.54 27.85 -1.29
N VAL A 176 -12.24 28.33 -0.08
CA VAL A 176 -12.53 29.72 0.34
C VAL A 176 -11.81 30.71 -0.58
N PHE A 177 -10.54 30.47 -0.88
CA PHE A 177 -9.77 31.28 -1.81
C PHE A 177 -10.38 31.30 -3.21
N THR A 178 -10.86 30.15 -3.68
CA THR A 178 -11.55 30.00 -4.98
C THR A 178 -12.84 30.82 -5.02
N TYR A 179 -13.67 30.77 -3.96
CA TYR A 179 -14.87 31.58 -3.88
C TYR A 179 -14.54 33.08 -3.77
N TYR A 180 -13.54 33.46 -2.99
CA TYR A 180 -13.10 34.86 -2.87
C TYR A 180 -12.66 35.44 -4.22
N LYS A 181 -11.78 34.75 -4.94
CA LYS A 181 -11.33 35.17 -6.27
C LYS A 181 -12.46 35.13 -7.31
N GLY A 182 -13.33 34.13 -7.23
CA GLY A 182 -14.51 34.03 -8.06
C GLY A 182 -15.48 35.19 -7.87
N ALA A 183 -15.73 35.60 -6.63
CA ALA A 183 -16.58 36.75 -6.30
C ALA A 183 -16.01 38.06 -6.85
N LEU A 184 -14.68 38.27 -6.74
CA LEU A 184 -14.03 39.42 -7.37
C LEU A 184 -14.21 39.43 -8.88
N SER A 185 -13.98 38.28 -9.54
CA SER A 185 -14.16 38.13 -11.00
C SER A 185 -15.63 38.30 -11.43
N ALA A 186 -16.60 37.94 -10.58
CA ALA A 186 -18.01 38.18 -10.86
C ALA A 186 -18.36 39.67 -10.74
N ASN A 187 -17.78 40.37 -9.75
CA ASN A 187 -17.97 41.79 -9.58
C ASN A 187 -17.41 42.65 -10.76
N GLU A 188 -16.33 42.12 -11.38
CA GLU A 188 -15.72 42.69 -12.61
C GLU A 188 -16.50 42.29 -13.87
N GLY A 189 -17.61 41.55 -13.77
CA GLY A 189 -18.41 41.09 -14.90
C GLY A 189 -17.75 39.99 -15.76
N VAL A 190 -16.60 39.44 -15.31
CA VAL A 190 -15.82 38.44 -16.06
C VAL A 190 -16.39 37.03 -15.89
N MET A 191 -17.15 36.79 -14.80
CA MET A 191 -17.61 35.45 -14.44
C MET A 191 -19.03 35.51 -13.85
N GLN A 192 -19.88 34.54 -14.19
CA GLN A 192 -21.20 34.41 -13.59
C GLN A 192 -21.13 33.68 -12.23
N VAL A 193 -22.00 34.02 -11.28
CA VAL A 193 -22.03 33.42 -9.94
C VAL A 193 -22.13 31.88 -10.00
N GLY A 194 -22.96 31.35 -10.91
CA GLY A 194 -23.05 29.89 -11.11
C GLY A 194 -21.76 29.23 -11.54
N GLN A 195 -20.93 29.91 -12.31
CA GLN A 195 -19.63 29.39 -12.77
C GLN A 195 -18.62 29.27 -11.62
N ILE A 196 -18.73 30.06 -10.56
CA ILE A 196 -17.87 29.96 -9.37
C ILE A 196 -18.06 28.60 -8.68
N SER A 197 -19.31 28.17 -8.50
CA SER A 197 -19.62 26.89 -7.86
C SER A 197 -19.16 25.70 -8.72
N VAL A 198 -19.31 25.79 -10.05
CA VAL A 198 -18.82 24.78 -10.97
C VAL A 198 -17.30 24.71 -10.94
N PHE A 199 -16.62 25.85 -10.96
CA PHE A 199 -15.17 25.92 -10.85
C PHE A 199 -14.66 25.31 -9.53
N ALA A 200 -15.29 25.66 -8.39
CA ALA A 200 -14.97 25.10 -7.08
C ALA A 200 -15.13 23.56 -7.07
N SER A 201 -16.16 23.05 -7.74
CA SER A 201 -16.36 21.60 -7.88
C SER A 201 -15.22 20.91 -8.66
N TYR A 202 -14.70 21.53 -9.72
CA TYR A 202 -13.52 21.01 -10.41
C TYR A 202 -12.26 21.06 -9.55
N VAL A 203 -12.08 22.10 -8.76
CA VAL A 203 -10.97 22.20 -7.80
C VAL A 203 -11.01 21.03 -6.80
N VAL A 204 -12.17 20.78 -6.19
CA VAL A 204 -12.36 19.66 -5.27
C VAL A 204 -12.06 18.31 -5.97
N GLN A 205 -12.54 18.15 -7.21
CA GLN A 205 -12.29 16.95 -7.98
C GLN A 205 -10.81 16.73 -8.28
N ILE A 206 -10.07 17.78 -8.62
CA ILE A 206 -8.62 17.72 -8.82
C ILE A 206 -7.92 17.28 -7.54
N LEU A 207 -8.25 17.90 -6.40
CA LEU A 207 -7.67 17.58 -5.09
C LEU A 207 -7.93 16.13 -4.69
N MET A 208 -9.16 15.65 -4.85
CA MET A 208 -9.53 14.26 -4.54
C MET A 208 -8.81 13.25 -5.44
N ASN A 209 -8.64 13.55 -6.73
CA ASN A 209 -7.89 12.69 -7.64
C ASN A 209 -6.40 12.61 -7.27
N LEU A 210 -5.78 13.70 -6.80
CA LEU A 210 -4.40 13.68 -6.31
C LEU A 210 -4.23 12.75 -5.11
N VAL A 211 -5.15 12.80 -4.14
CA VAL A 211 -5.13 11.89 -2.98
C VAL A 211 -5.27 10.43 -3.43
N MET A 212 -6.20 10.15 -4.35
CA MET A 212 -6.38 8.80 -4.90
C MET A 212 -5.12 8.28 -5.60
N ILE A 213 -4.47 9.09 -6.41
CA ILE A 213 -3.22 8.71 -7.10
C ILE A 213 -2.10 8.44 -6.07
N SER A 214 -1.99 9.26 -5.04
CA SER A 214 -1.00 9.07 -3.97
C SER A 214 -1.19 7.75 -3.22
N MET A 215 -2.43 7.40 -2.88
CA MET A 215 -2.76 6.11 -2.25
C MET A 215 -2.44 4.92 -3.17
N MET A 216 -2.65 5.08 -4.48
CA MET A 216 -2.34 4.06 -5.45
C MET A 216 -0.83 3.78 -5.55
N LEU A 217 0.01 4.82 -5.53
CA LEU A 217 1.47 4.65 -5.56
C LEU A 217 1.97 3.81 -4.39
N LEU A 218 1.39 3.98 -3.20
CA LEU A 218 1.71 3.16 -2.03
C LEU A 218 1.32 1.69 -2.22
N GLN A 219 0.16 1.42 -2.83
CA GLN A 219 -0.28 0.06 -3.14
C GLN A 219 0.59 -0.60 -4.22
N LEU A 220 1.04 0.16 -5.23
CA LEU A 220 1.97 -0.33 -6.25
C LEU A 220 3.31 -0.76 -5.63
N ALA A 221 3.84 0.00 -4.67
CA ALA A 221 5.07 -0.35 -3.98
C ALA A 221 4.95 -1.68 -3.21
N ARG A 222 3.82 -1.90 -2.52
CA ARG A 222 3.52 -3.18 -1.86
C ARG A 222 3.36 -4.32 -2.87
N GLY A 223 2.64 -4.06 -3.96
CA GLY A 223 2.43 -5.03 -5.03
C GLY A 223 3.73 -5.46 -5.70
N LYS A 224 4.69 -4.53 -5.87
CA LYS A 224 6.01 -4.84 -6.40
C LYS A 224 6.71 -5.90 -5.55
N ALA A 225 6.77 -5.72 -4.24
CA ALA A 225 7.40 -6.69 -3.33
C ALA A 225 6.72 -8.08 -3.37
N CYS A 226 5.37 -8.12 -3.45
CA CYS A 226 4.65 -9.39 -3.63
C CYS A 226 4.93 -10.02 -5.00
N GLY A 227 5.02 -9.18 -6.05
CA GLY A 227 5.35 -9.62 -7.41
C GLY A 227 6.72 -10.26 -7.49
N GLU A 228 7.74 -9.64 -6.90
CA GLU A 228 9.10 -10.18 -6.85
C GLU A 228 9.14 -11.56 -6.20
N ARG A 229 8.43 -11.76 -5.07
CA ARG A 229 8.35 -13.08 -4.42
C ARG A 229 7.62 -14.14 -5.24
N VAL A 230 6.59 -13.76 -6.01
CA VAL A 230 5.88 -14.70 -6.89
C VAL A 230 6.72 -15.05 -8.10
N VAL A 231 7.42 -14.08 -8.69
CA VAL A 231 8.34 -14.27 -9.81
C VAL A 231 9.51 -15.18 -9.40
N GLU A 232 10.07 -14.99 -8.21
CA GLU A 232 11.11 -15.85 -7.64
C GLU A 232 10.69 -17.35 -7.67
N VAL A 233 9.45 -17.68 -7.29
CA VAL A 233 8.94 -19.06 -7.37
C VAL A 233 8.79 -19.53 -8.81
N LEU A 234 8.33 -18.69 -9.71
CA LEU A 234 8.14 -19.04 -11.11
C LEU A 234 9.47 -19.26 -11.85
N ASP A 235 10.48 -18.46 -11.52
CA ASP A 235 11.80 -18.49 -12.16
C ASP A 235 12.75 -19.55 -11.55
N THR A 236 12.41 -20.10 -10.38
CA THR A 236 13.22 -21.13 -9.73
C THR A 236 13.41 -22.35 -10.64
N GLU A 237 14.63 -22.77 -10.83
CA GLU A 237 14.93 -23.98 -11.59
C GLU A 237 14.49 -25.25 -10.83
N ILE A 238 13.94 -26.20 -11.55
CA ILE A 238 13.50 -27.49 -11.01
C ILE A 238 14.68 -28.43 -11.07
N ASP A 239 15.20 -28.89 -9.93
CA ASP A 239 16.37 -29.76 -9.85
C ASP A 239 16.16 -31.12 -10.48
N ILE A 240 14.94 -31.65 -10.45
CA ILE A 240 14.62 -32.99 -10.95
C ILE A 240 13.74 -32.83 -12.19
N VAL A 241 14.34 -33.04 -13.35
CA VAL A 241 13.67 -33.02 -14.66
C VAL A 241 13.69 -34.41 -15.27
N ASN A 242 12.58 -34.82 -15.86
CA ASN A 242 12.55 -36.08 -16.59
C ASN A 242 13.52 -36.02 -17.79
N PRO A 243 14.33 -37.06 -18.03
CA PRO A 243 15.19 -37.10 -19.19
C PRO A 243 14.37 -37.11 -20.50
N GLU A 244 14.94 -36.58 -21.60
CA GLU A 244 14.26 -36.52 -22.90
C GLU A 244 13.79 -37.90 -23.41
N ASN A 245 14.49 -38.97 -23.03
CA ASN A 245 14.11 -40.35 -23.32
C ASN A 245 14.03 -41.16 -22.02
N PRO A 246 12.92 -41.13 -21.30
CA PRO A 246 12.76 -41.86 -20.05
C PRO A 246 12.71 -43.37 -20.33
N PHE A 247 13.48 -44.15 -19.57
CA PHE A 247 13.33 -45.59 -19.58
C PHE A 247 12.00 -45.96 -18.90
N VAL A 248 11.08 -46.50 -19.70
CA VAL A 248 9.81 -47.02 -19.19
C VAL A 248 9.96 -48.54 -19.09
N PRO A 249 10.06 -49.13 -17.88
CA PRO A 249 10.12 -50.57 -17.72
C PRO A 249 8.80 -51.19 -18.19
N THR A 250 8.91 -52.26 -19.01
CA THR A 250 7.77 -52.97 -19.59
C THR A 250 6.94 -53.72 -18.52
N GLU A 251 7.56 -54.04 -17.40
CA GLU A 251 6.90 -54.63 -16.20
C GLU A 251 7.55 -54.01 -14.96
N PRO A 252 6.89 -53.05 -14.25
CA PRO A 252 7.38 -52.55 -12.98
C PRO A 252 7.23 -53.63 -11.92
N LYS A 253 8.35 -54.27 -11.55
CA LYS A 253 8.42 -55.11 -10.35
C LYS A 253 8.58 -54.15 -9.18
N GLY A 254 7.53 -54.02 -8.38
CA GLY A 254 7.58 -53.29 -7.13
C GLY A 254 8.40 -54.09 -6.11
N GLU A 255 9.68 -53.85 -6.03
CA GLU A 255 10.55 -54.24 -4.92
C GLU A 255 10.92 -53.02 -4.11
#